data_48c621e626e966af5dc4aaa2aa07c5d9
#
_entry.id   48c621e626e966af5dc4aaa2aa07c5d9
#
_cell.length_a   1.000
_cell.length_b   1.000
_cell.length_c   1.000
_cell.angle_alpha   90.00
_cell.angle_beta   90.00
_cell.angle_gamma   90.00
#
_symmetry.space_group_name_H-M   'P 1'
#
loop_
_entity.id
_entity.type
_entity.pdbx_description
1 polymer ?
#
loop_
_entity_poly.entity_id
_entity_poly.type
_entity_poly.pdbx_seq_one_letter_code
_entity_poly.pdbx_strand_id
1 'polypeptide(L)'
;MTALIAVQGAMRDWLLDGNSAIAKLIAGDHTDARLRIHADAYRLRLLDVLANDFPTTKAMLGEDAFDALGRDYLRAHPSTQPSVRHFGHAFADWLATRSDVAESVSQLARFEWTQGECFDAADAPLLDMTTLATLPADAWPTLRLHLHPA
;
A
#
# COMPACT_ATOMS: atom_id res chain seq x y z
N MET A 1 -19.86 -13.50 21.21
CA MET A 1 -18.72 -12.64 20.77
C MET A 1 -17.43 -13.43 20.56
N THR A 2 -17.10 -14.37 21.41
CA THR A 2 -15.86 -15.17 21.36
C THR A 2 -15.72 -16.05 20.09
N ALA A 3 -16.81 -16.66 19.62
CA ALA A 3 -16.79 -17.53 18.43
C ALA A 3 -16.48 -16.79 17.13
N LEU A 4 -17.02 -15.60 16.93
CA LEU A 4 -16.75 -14.78 15.73
C LEU A 4 -15.30 -14.34 15.67
N ILE A 5 -14.72 -13.89 16.78
CA ILE A 5 -13.31 -13.48 16.85
C ILE A 5 -12.39 -14.67 16.51
N ALA A 6 -12.71 -15.88 16.99
CA ALA A 6 -11.95 -17.07 16.68
C ALA A 6 -12.00 -17.42 15.18
N VAL A 7 -13.18 -17.31 14.56
CA VAL A 7 -13.35 -17.56 13.11
C VAL A 7 -12.58 -16.50 12.30
N GLN A 8 -12.69 -15.22 12.65
CA GLN A 8 -11.96 -14.16 11.98
C GLN A 8 -10.44 -14.31 12.11
N GLY A 9 -9.95 -14.67 13.31
CA GLY A 9 -8.53 -14.96 13.53
C GLY A 9 -8.04 -16.13 12.68
N ALA A 10 -8.78 -17.25 12.69
CA ALA A 10 -8.41 -18.41 11.89
C ALA A 10 -8.47 -18.14 10.38
N MET A 11 -9.39 -17.29 9.91
CA MET A 11 -9.45 -16.86 8.50
C MET A 11 -8.27 -16.00 8.12
N ARG A 12 -7.88 -15.05 8.97
CA ARG A 12 -6.66 -14.25 8.79
C ARG A 12 -5.43 -15.13 8.67
N ASP A 13 -5.25 -16.05 9.62
CA ASP A 13 -4.08 -16.95 9.66
C ASP A 13 -4.05 -17.88 8.43
N TRP A 14 -5.22 -18.27 7.91
CA TRP A 14 -5.31 -18.97 6.63
C TRP A 14 -4.84 -18.11 5.45
N LEU A 15 -5.30 -16.86 5.37
CA LEU A 15 -4.97 -15.95 4.25
C LEU A 15 -3.48 -15.57 4.24
N LEU A 16 -2.88 -15.39 5.43
CA LEU A 16 -1.49 -14.95 5.57
C LEU A 16 -0.49 -16.12 5.53
N ASP A 17 -0.77 -17.18 6.29
CA ASP A 17 0.17 -18.25 6.58
C ASP A 17 -0.25 -19.62 6.02
N GLY A 18 -1.44 -19.72 5.43
CA GLY A 18 -2.01 -20.98 4.95
C GLY A 18 -2.45 -21.94 6.07
N ASN A 19 -2.62 -21.44 7.31
CA ASN A 19 -3.01 -22.27 8.46
C ASN A 19 -4.43 -22.82 8.31
N SER A 20 -4.57 -24.15 8.20
CA SER A 20 -5.83 -24.85 7.91
C SER A 20 -6.83 -24.90 9.08
N ALA A 21 -6.57 -24.28 10.24
CA ALA A 21 -7.46 -24.31 11.40
C ALA A 21 -8.88 -23.82 11.07
N ILE A 22 -9.02 -22.87 10.15
CA ILE A 22 -10.31 -22.35 9.66
C ILE A 22 -11.21 -23.44 9.06
N ALA A 23 -10.63 -24.45 8.41
CA ALA A 23 -11.40 -25.53 7.78
C ALA A 23 -12.26 -26.32 8.79
N LYS A 24 -11.85 -26.36 10.05
CA LYS A 24 -12.59 -27.01 11.14
C LYS A 24 -13.74 -26.17 11.70
N LEU A 25 -13.73 -24.87 11.39
CA LEU A 25 -14.72 -23.90 11.88
C LEU A 25 -15.81 -23.58 10.85
N ILE A 26 -15.59 -23.97 9.57
CA ILE A 26 -16.55 -23.76 8.49
C ILE A 26 -17.31 -25.07 8.24
N ALA A 27 -18.63 -25.00 8.32
CA ALA A 27 -19.50 -26.12 7.98
C ALA A 27 -19.82 -26.18 6.47
N GLY A 28 -20.01 -27.37 5.95
CA GLY A 28 -20.50 -27.62 4.59
C GLY A 28 -19.49 -28.29 3.68
N ASP A 29 -19.99 -28.76 2.53
CA ASP A 29 -19.20 -29.44 1.52
C ASP A 29 -18.30 -28.50 0.76
N HIS A 30 -17.19 -29.02 0.22
CA HIS A 30 -16.22 -28.26 -0.59
C HIS A 30 -15.52 -27.12 0.15
N THR A 31 -15.36 -27.18 1.47
CA THR A 31 -14.74 -26.14 2.30
C THR A 31 -13.38 -25.69 1.77
N ASP A 32 -12.49 -26.64 1.38
CA ASP A 32 -11.17 -26.32 0.86
C ASP A 32 -11.21 -25.55 -0.47
N ALA A 33 -12.14 -25.89 -1.36
CA ALA A 33 -12.30 -25.18 -2.62
C ALA A 33 -12.79 -23.74 -2.38
N ARG A 34 -13.76 -23.56 -1.48
CA ARG A 34 -14.28 -22.25 -1.10
C ARG A 34 -13.21 -21.38 -0.45
N LEU A 35 -12.42 -21.95 0.46
CA LEU A 35 -11.29 -21.23 1.10
C LEU A 35 -10.25 -20.79 0.08
N ARG A 36 -9.91 -21.65 -0.91
CA ARG A 36 -9.00 -21.27 -2.00
C ARG A 36 -9.52 -20.10 -2.82
N ILE A 37 -10.80 -20.09 -3.17
CA ILE A 37 -11.41 -18.95 -3.88
C ILE A 37 -11.25 -17.65 -3.07
N HIS A 38 -11.46 -17.68 -1.76
CA HIS A 38 -11.28 -16.51 -0.91
C HIS A 38 -9.82 -16.06 -0.83
N ALA A 39 -8.87 -16.99 -0.71
CA ALA A 39 -7.45 -16.68 -0.70
C ALA A 39 -6.97 -16.06 -2.03
N ASP A 40 -7.44 -16.62 -3.16
CA ASP A 40 -7.11 -16.09 -4.48
C ASP A 40 -7.75 -14.71 -4.70
N ALA A 41 -9.01 -14.52 -4.32
CA ALA A 41 -9.67 -13.21 -4.37
C ALA A 41 -8.96 -12.16 -3.50
N TYR A 42 -8.48 -12.54 -2.32
CA TYR A 42 -7.69 -11.67 -1.44
C TYR A 42 -6.38 -11.23 -2.11
N ARG A 43 -5.63 -12.18 -2.70
CA ARG A 43 -4.37 -11.89 -3.39
C ARG A 43 -4.58 -11.00 -4.61
N LEU A 44 -5.60 -11.31 -5.43
CA LEU A 44 -5.95 -10.48 -6.59
C LEU A 44 -6.31 -9.07 -6.20
N ARG A 45 -7.09 -8.88 -5.12
CA ARG A 45 -7.42 -7.55 -4.60
C ARG A 45 -6.18 -6.76 -4.20
N LEU A 46 -5.20 -7.39 -3.55
CA LEU A 46 -3.96 -6.71 -3.17
C LEU A 46 -3.10 -6.34 -4.40
N LEU A 47 -3.10 -7.18 -5.45
CA LEU A 47 -2.47 -6.84 -6.72
C LEU A 47 -3.16 -5.66 -7.41
N ASP A 48 -4.49 -5.63 -7.40
CA ASP A 48 -5.28 -4.51 -7.93
C ASP A 48 -4.98 -3.20 -7.16
N VAL A 49 -4.83 -3.28 -5.85
CA VAL A 49 -4.42 -2.12 -5.03
C VAL A 49 -3.05 -1.61 -5.48
N LEU A 50 -2.04 -2.48 -5.59
CA LEU A 50 -0.73 -2.07 -6.10
C LEU A 50 -0.81 -1.46 -7.51
N ALA A 51 -1.61 -2.05 -8.40
CA ALA A 51 -1.78 -1.53 -9.76
C ALA A 51 -2.44 -0.14 -9.79
N ASN A 52 -3.34 0.15 -8.84
CA ASN A 52 -3.97 1.45 -8.69
C ASN A 52 -3.04 2.49 -8.04
N ASP A 53 -2.21 2.07 -7.08
CA ASP A 53 -1.27 2.96 -6.39
C ASP A 53 -0.04 3.29 -7.26
N PHE A 54 0.34 2.38 -8.20
CA PHE A 54 1.54 2.48 -9.03
C PHE A 54 1.25 2.33 -10.54
N PRO A 55 0.33 3.13 -11.10
CA PRO A 55 -0.11 2.98 -12.50
C PRO A 55 1.00 3.25 -13.52
N THR A 56 1.87 4.24 -13.27
CA THR A 56 2.96 4.59 -14.20
C THR A 56 4.11 3.58 -14.08
N THR A 57 4.40 3.10 -12.87
CA THR A 57 5.34 2.01 -12.64
C THR A 57 4.88 0.73 -13.35
N LYS A 58 3.59 0.40 -13.28
CA LYS A 58 2.98 -0.71 -14.03
C LYS A 58 3.14 -0.52 -15.54
N ALA A 59 2.85 0.68 -16.04
CA ALA A 59 3.01 0.98 -17.48
C ALA A 59 4.47 0.87 -17.94
N MET A 60 5.42 1.29 -17.12
CA MET A 60 6.85 1.22 -17.41
C MET A 60 7.39 -0.21 -17.46
N LEU A 61 6.94 -1.07 -16.54
CA LEU A 61 7.35 -2.48 -16.45
C LEU A 61 6.63 -3.39 -17.46
N GLY A 62 5.41 -3.02 -17.84
CA GLY A 62 4.46 -3.90 -18.51
C GLY A 62 3.70 -4.79 -17.51
N GLU A 63 2.55 -5.30 -17.95
CA GLU A 63 1.59 -5.99 -17.08
C GLU A 63 2.17 -7.26 -16.45
N ASP A 64 2.78 -8.12 -17.25
CA ASP A 64 3.31 -9.42 -16.79
C ASP A 64 4.43 -9.25 -15.74
N ALA A 65 5.36 -8.31 -15.98
CA ALA A 65 6.47 -8.06 -15.07
C ALA A 65 5.99 -7.41 -13.77
N PHE A 66 5.06 -6.45 -13.85
CA PHE A 66 4.46 -5.83 -12.69
C PHE A 66 3.71 -6.85 -11.82
N ASP A 67 2.92 -7.71 -12.44
CA ASP A 67 2.17 -8.76 -11.76
C ASP A 67 3.10 -9.78 -11.07
N ALA A 68 4.20 -10.16 -11.73
CA ALA A 68 5.19 -11.05 -11.13
C ALA A 68 5.84 -10.42 -9.90
N LEU A 69 6.29 -9.16 -10.01
CA LEU A 69 6.85 -8.40 -8.89
C LEU A 69 5.82 -8.18 -7.77
N GLY A 70 4.58 -7.88 -8.11
CA GLY A 70 3.50 -7.73 -7.15
C GLY A 70 3.27 -9.01 -6.33
N ARG A 71 3.26 -10.19 -6.98
CA ARG A 71 3.14 -11.48 -6.28
C ARG A 71 4.34 -11.77 -5.38
N ASP A 72 5.55 -11.39 -5.78
CA ASP A 72 6.75 -11.52 -4.96
C ASP A 72 6.67 -10.60 -3.74
N TYR A 73 6.21 -9.36 -3.95
CA TYR A 73 6.01 -8.39 -2.88
C TYR A 73 4.96 -8.88 -1.86
N LEU A 74 3.83 -9.40 -2.32
CA LEU A 74 2.80 -9.96 -1.44
C LEU A 74 3.34 -11.07 -0.53
N ARG A 75 4.25 -11.88 -1.06
CA ARG A 75 4.89 -12.97 -0.27
C ARG A 75 5.89 -12.43 0.75
N ALA A 76 6.63 -11.38 0.39
CA ALA A 76 7.64 -10.77 1.26
C ALA A 76 7.01 -9.84 2.32
N HIS A 77 5.87 -9.21 1.99
CA HIS A 77 5.19 -8.20 2.82
C HIS A 77 3.70 -8.54 2.99
N PRO A 78 3.36 -9.54 3.83
CA PRO A 78 1.96 -9.84 4.13
C PRO A 78 1.25 -8.62 4.70
N SER A 79 -0.01 -8.38 4.27
CA SER A 79 -0.79 -7.26 4.80
C SER A 79 -1.15 -7.48 6.25
N THR A 80 -0.63 -6.66 7.14
CA THR A 80 -0.87 -6.69 8.59
C THR A 80 -1.83 -5.60 9.06
N GLN A 81 -2.13 -4.63 8.18
CA GLN A 81 -3.03 -3.52 8.47
C GLN A 81 -4.46 -3.84 7.99
N PRO A 82 -5.50 -3.42 8.74
CA PRO A 82 -6.89 -3.59 8.30
C PRO A 82 -7.22 -2.79 7.02
N SER A 83 -6.55 -1.65 6.83
CA SER A 83 -6.71 -0.80 5.65
C SER A 83 -5.71 -1.18 4.57
N VAL A 84 -6.20 -1.43 3.36
CA VAL A 84 -5.37 -1.71 2.18
C VAL A 84 -4.59 -0.47 1.71
N ARG A 85 -4.98 0.73 2.14
CA ARG A 85 -4.32 2.00 1.81
C ARG A 85 -2.82 1.98 2.09
N HIS A 86 -2.39 1.26 3.13
CA HIS A 86 -0.98 1.21 3.52
C HIS A 86 -0.22 0.03 2.91
N PHE A 87 -0.87 -0.76 2.07
CA PHE A 87 -0.27 -2.00 1.58
C PHE A 87 0.96 -1.73 0.70
N GLY A 88 0.92 -0.71 -0.15
CA GLY A 88 2.01 -0.34 -1.05
C GLY A 88 3.18 0.42 -0.41
N HIS A 89 3.12 0.79 0.88
CA HIS A 89 4.07 1.70 1.52
C HIS A 89 5.55 1.28 1.39
N ALA A 90 5.86 -0.01 1.41
CA ALA A 90 7.22 -0.53 1.30
C ALA A 90 7.58 -0.97 -0.13
N PHE A 91 6.68 -0.84 -1.11
CA PHE A 91 6.88 -1.40 -2.44
C PHE A 91 8.07 -0.77 -3.17
N ALA A 92 8.21 0.55 -3.12
CA ALA A 92 9.32 1.27 -3.75
C ALA A 92 10.68 0.88 -3.14
N ASP A 93 10.75 0.81 -1.81
CA ASP A 93 11.98 0.41 -1.12
C ASP A 93 12.32 -1.06 -1.37
N TRP A 94 11.32 -1.93 -1.41
CA TRP A 94 11.52 -3.33 -1.76
C TRP A 94 12.00 -3.49 -3.21
N LEU A 95 11.44 -2.75 -4.18
CA LEU A 95 11.93 -2.73 -5.56
C LEU A 95 13.41 -2.30 -5.62
N ALA A 96 13.83 -1.32 -4.82
CA ALA A 96 15.21 -0.86 -4.77
C ALA A 96 16.20 -1.92 -4.27
N THR A 97 15.75 -2.95 -3.56
CA THR A 97 16.61 -4.07 -3.12
C THR A 97 16.85 -5.10 -4.20
N ARG A 98 16.12 -5.05 -5.31
CA ARG A 98 16.17 -6.06 -6.36
C ARG A 98 17.18 -5.72 -7.43
N SER A 99 18.08 -6.65 -7.71
CA SER A 99 19.09 -6.51 -8.78
C SER A 99 18.55 -6.65 -10.20
N ASP A 100 17.36 -7.21 -10.36
CA ASP A 100 16.66 -7.41 -11.62
C ASP A 100 15.71 -6.26 -12.00
N VAL A 101 15.62 -5.22 -11.15
CA VAL A 101 14.80 -4.02 -11.35
C VAL A 101 15.71 -2.79 -11.51
N ALA A 102 15.48 -2.00 -12.55
CA ALA A 102 16.23 -0.77 -12.75
C ALA A 102 15.91 0.26 -11.63
N GLU A 103 16.90 1.01 -11.19
CA GLU A 103 16.75 2.04 -10.15
C GLU A 103 15.65 3.06 -10.49
N SER A 104 15.52 3.43 -11.77
CA SER A 104 14.48 4.35 -12.24
C SER A 104 13.06 3.87 -11.92
N VAL A 105 12.82 2.55 -11.89
CA VAL A 105 11.51 1.97 -11.55
C VAL A 105 11.19 2.16 -10.07
N SER A 106 12.15 1.90 -9.19
CA SER A 106 11.94 2.10 -7.75
C SER A 106 11.79 3.58 -7.39
N GLN A 107 12.50 4.47 -8.09
CA GLN A 107 12.35 5.92 -7.92
C GLN A 107 10.99 6.42 -8.41
N LEU A 108 10.50 5.89 -9.54
CA LEU A 108 9.17 6.20 -10.04
C LEU A 108 8.08 5.72 -9.08
N ALA A 109 8.20 4.50 -8.57
CA ALA A 109 7.27 3.98 -7.56
C ALA A 109 7.27 4.84 -6.28
N ARG A 110 8.43 5.30 -5.84
CA ARG A 110 8.52 6.22 -4.68
C ARG A 110 7.82 7.54 -4.95
N PHE A 111 7.96 8.08 -6.16
CA PHE A 111 7.27 9.29 -6.56
C PHE A 111 5.75 9.12 -6.56
N GLU A 112 5.23 8.03 -7.14
CA GLU A 112 3.79 7.74 -7.16
C GLU A 112 3.23 7.56 -5.74
N TRP A 113 3.95 6.83 -4.87
CA TRP A 113 3.56 6.68 -3.48
C TRP A 113 3.49 8.02 -2.75
N THR A 114 4.53 8.87 -2.90
CA THR A 114 4.56 10.19 -2.28
C THR A 114 3.42 11.09 -2.77
N GLN A 115 3.07 11.03 -4.05
CA GLN A 115 1.89 11.74 -4.57
C GLN A 115 0.61 11.31 -3.86
N GLY A 116 0.41 10.00 -3.65
CA GLY A 116 -0.74 9.47 -2.92
C GLY A 116 -0.77 9.95 -1.46
N GLU A 117 0.38 9.96 -0.79
CA GLU A 117 0.49 10.47 0.59
C GLU A 117 0.19 11.97 0.67
N CYS A 118 0.69 12.76 -0.28
CA CYS A 118 0.37 14.19 -0.35
C CYS A 118 -1.13 14.43 -0.58
N PHE A 119 -1.77 13.61 -1.41
CA PHE A 119 -3.21 13.73 -1.68
C PHE A 119 -4.07 13.40 -0.45
N ASP A 120 -3.65 12.43 0.32
CA ASP A 120 -4.37 11.95 1.52
C ASP A 120 -3.95 12.65 2.82
N ALA A 121 -2.97 13.54 2.75
CA ALA A 121 -2.50 14.28 3.92
C ALA A 121 -3.61 15.17 4.49
N ALA A 122 -3.60 15.34 5.82
CA ALA A 122 -4.54 16.22 6.48
C ALA A 122 -4.33 17.68 6.03
N ASP A 123 -5.43 18.42 5.87
CA ASP A 123 -5.35 19.85 5.53
C ASP A 123 -4.49 20.60 6.55
N ALA A 124 -3.56 21.42 6.05
CA ALA A 124 -2.77 22.32 6.86
C ALA A 124 -3.11 23.78 6.54
N PRO A 125 -2.94 24.70 7.48
CA PRO A 125 -3.14 26.14 7.24
C PRO A 125 -2.24 26.60 6.09
N LEU A 126 -2.86 27.16 5.06
CA LEU A 126 -2.14 27.72 3.93
C LEU A 126 -1.65 29.13 4.27
N LEU A 127 -0.41 29.43 3.89
CA LEU A 127 0.10 30.81 3.91
C LEU A 127 -0.51 31.56 2.73
N ASP A 128 -1.32 32.57 3.00
CA ASP A 128 -1.91 33.41 1.96
C ASP A 128 -1.00 34.59 1.60
N MET A 129 -1.22 35.19 0.43
CA MET A 129 -0.47 36.33 -0.07
C MET A 129 -0.67 37.58 0.81
N THR A 130 -1.82 37.70 1.48
CA THR A 130 -2.12 38.82 2.38
C THR A 130 -1.22 38.76 3.61
N THR A 131 -1.04 37.57 4.17
CA THR A 131 -0.10 37.35 5.29
C THR A 131 1.32 37.68 4.90
N LEU A 132 1.77 37.24 3.70
CA LEU A 132 3.10 37.59 3.19
C LEU A 132 3.27 39.11 2.99
N ALA A 133 2.27 39.80 2.48
CA ALA A 133 2.31 41.23 2.22
C ALA A 133 2.37 42.08 3.50
N THR A 134 1.96 41.51 4.65
CA THR A 134 2.06 42.20 5.96
C THR A 134 3.44 42.07 6.60
N LEU A 135 4.34 41.24 6.06
CA LEU A 135 5.68 41.09 6.59
C LEU A 135 6.53 42.34 6.35
N PRO A 136 7.24 42.83 7.37
CA PRO A 136 8.15 43.94 7.20
C PRO A 136 9.34 43.57 6.30
N ALA A 137 9.89 44.56 5.59
CA ALA A 137 10.92 44.34 4.58
C ALA A 137 12.18 43.64 5.12
N ASP A 138 12.51 43.86 6.36
CA ASP A 138 13.67 43.29 7.04
C ASP A 138 13.47 41.82 7.44
N ALA A 139 12.24 41.32 7.47
CA ALA A 139 11.97 39.90 7.72
C ALA A 139 12.21 39.01 6.49
N TRP A 140 12.14 39.55 5.26
CA TRP A 140 12.25 38.77 4.03
C TRP A 140 13.56 37.98 3.87
N PRO A 141 14.76 38.54 4.21
CA PRO A 141 16.01 37.77 4.07
C PRO A 141 16.10 36.55 5.00
N THR A 142 15.30 36.51 6.06
CA THR A 142 15.32 35.45 7.07
C THR A 142 14.08 34.58 7.03
N LEU A 143 13.18 34.81 6.07
CA LEU A 143 11.95 34.06 5.91
C LEU A 143 12.24 32.58 5.67
N ARG A 144 11.63 31.74 6.47
CA ARG A 144 11.63 30.26 6.28
C ARG A 144 10.23 29.80 5.99
N LEU A 145 10.07 29.16 4.85
CA LEU A 145 8.82 28.51 4.46
C LEU A 145 8.88 27.04 4.86
N HIS A 146 7.83 26.56 5.51
CA HIS A 146 7.65 25.16 5.77
C HIS A 146 6.69 24.60 4.71
N LEU A 147 7.13 23.57 4.00
CA LEU A 147 6.26 22.83 3.08
C LEU A 147 5.25 22.01 3.89
N HIS A 148 4.14 21.66 3.25
CA HIS A 148 3.17 20.76 3.84
C HIS A 148 3.87 19.47 4.31
N PRO A 149 3.66 19.01 5.55
CA PRO A 149 4.21 17.74 6.02
C PRO A 149 3.39 16.59 5.43
N ALA A 150 3.75 16.14 4.24
CA ALA A 150 3.18 14.95 3.62
C ALA A 150 4.18 13.80 3.74
#